data_cc9e1d63e1c5136c80670aa07a77001b
#
_entry.id   cc9e1d63e1c5136c80670aa07a77001b
#
_cell.length_a   1.000
_cell.length_b   1.000
_cell.length_c   1.000
_cell.angle_alpha   90.00
_cell.angle_beta   90.00
_cell.angle_gamma   90.00
#
_symmetry.space_group_name_H-M   'P 1'
#
loop_
_entity.id
_entity.type
_entity.pdbx_description
1 polymer ?
#
loop_
_entity_poly.entity_id
_entity_poly.type
_entity_poly.pdbx_seq_one_letter_code
_entity_poly.pdbx_strand_id
1 'polypeptide(L)'
;MKLNSRSNVSGQGFVIIFIILAICGGILWYLHSTNASTQKDAIQYGHEVINRLVINHDRSILDNDLAPQAKMEMPPSQRDYVIQRFTQFGSPSQPIQIEDNVSFDTSFGGLISANPHGIFTAHLNYPAQPVTLQLATSQGATKWLIENITISMGNAPH
;
A
#
# COMPACT_ATOMS: atom_id res chain seq x y z
N MET A 1 -17.41 42.22 58.26
CA MET A 1 -17.21 42.48 56.86
C MET A 1 -16.71 41.19 56.21
N LYS A 2 -17.60 40.39 55.55
CA LYS A 2 -17.26 39.11 54.93
C LYS A 2 -17.14 39.36 53.43
N LEU A 3 -15.92 39.30 52.90
CA LEU A 3 -15.63 39.34 51.47
C LEU A 3 -15.90 37.93 50.88
N ASN A 4 -17.01 37.83 50.14
CA ASN A 4 -17.34 36.63 49.38
C ASN A 4 -16.59 36.68 48.06
N SER A 5 -15.42 36.06 47.97
CA SER A 5 -14.73 35.80 46.73
C SER A 5 -15.37 34.59 46.05
N ARG A 6 -16.36 34.82 45.19
CA ARG A 6 -16.85 33.79 44.27
C ARG A 6 -15.86 33.69 43.11
N SER A 7 -15.00 32.68 43.12
CA SER A 7 -14.13 32.32 42.00
C SER A 7 -15.00 31.79 40.86
N ASN A 8 -15.14 32.57 39.80
CA ASN A 8 -15.72 32.16 38.52
C ASN A 8 -14.74 31.24 37.75
N VAL A 9 -14.40 30.06 38.30
CA VAL A 9 -13.47 29.13 37.67
C VAL A 9 -14.15 28.11 36.75
N SER A 10 -15.49 28.02 36.73
CA SER A 10 -16.18 26.95 35.97
C SER A 10 -16.30 27.24 34.46
N GLY A 11 -16.22 28.46 33.98
CA GLY A 11 -16.36 28.78 32.55
C GLY A 11 -15.09 28.54 31.73
N GLN A 12 -13.92 28.82 32.31
CA GLN A 12 -12.64 28.70 31.59
C GLN A 12 -12.22 27.24 31.37
N GLY A 13 -12.55 26.36 32.32
CA GLY A 13 -12.24 24.92 32.18
C GLY A 13 -13.00 24.27 31.02
N PHE A 14 -14.27 24.63 30.82
CA PHE A 14 -15.07 24.12 29.72
C PHE A 14 -14.52 24.55 28.33
N VAL A 15 -14.12 25.81 28.20
CA VAL A 15 -13.56 26.35 26.95
C VAL A 15 -12.26 25.60 26.57
N ILE A 16 -11.38 25.35 27.54
CA ILE A 16 -10.12 24.62 27.30
C ILE A 16 -10.40 23.17 26.86
N ILE A 17 -11.36 22.49 27.48
CA ILE A 17 -11.75 21.13 27.13
C ILE A 17 -12.32 21.11 25.69
N PHE A 18 -13.17 22.05 25.30
CA PHE A 18 -13.70 22.15 23.94
C PHE A 18 -12.62 22.39 22.90
N ILE A 19 -11.64 23.24 23.21
CA ILE A 19 -10.49 23.50 22.31
C ILE A 19 -9.66 22.22 22.12
N ILE A 20 -9.37 21.50 23.20
CA ILE A 20 -8.62 20.24 23.13
C ILE A 20 -9.38 19.19 22.30
N LEU A 21 -10.69 19.04 22.52
CA LEU A 21 -11.53 18.12 21.76
C LEU A 21 -11.61 18.49 20.27
N ALA A 22 -11.70 19.79 19.95
CA ALA A 22 -11.69 20.25 18.57
C ALA A 22 -10.35 19.98 17.86
N ILE A 23 -9.24 20.20 18.57
CA ILE A 23 -7.89 19.91 18.03
C ILE A 23 -7.72 18.41 17.84
N CYS A 24 -8.07 17.58 18.85
CA CYS A 24 -7.99 16.12 18.73
C CYS A 24 -8.91 15.59 17.62
N GLY A 25 -10.13 16.09 17.53
CA GLY A 25 -11.07 15.72 16.46
C GLY A 25 -10.56 16.12 15.08
N GLY A 26 -9.99 17.30 14.93
CA GLY A 26 -9.37 17.78 13.69
C GLY A 26 -8.18 16.93 13.27
N ILE A 27 -7.30 16.58 14.20
CA ILE A 27 -6.14 15.70 13.94
C ILE A 27 -6.62 14.30 13.52
N LEU A 28 -7.57 13.72 14.23
CA LEU A 28 -8.11 12.40 13.89
C LEU A 28 -8.78 12.38 12.51
N TRP A 29 -9.55 13.44 12.20
CA TRP A 29 -10.18 13.57 10.88
C TRP A 29 -9.15 13.75 9.77
N TYR A 30 -8.11 14.56 10.00
CA TYR A 30 -7.01 14.74 9.05
C TYR A 30 -6.26 13.44 8.79
N LEU A 31 -5.89 12.70 9.84
CA LEU A 31 -5.21 11.41 9.72
C LEU A 31 -6.08 10.39 8.97
N HIS A 32 -7.38 10.34 9.28
CA HIS A 32 -8.31 9.43 8.61
C HIS A 32 -8.44 9.75 7.11
N SER A 33 -8.56 11.02 6.74
CA SER A 33 -8.68 11.42 5.34
C SER A 33 -7.39 11.18 4.54
N THR A 34 -6.23 11.39 5.14
CA THR A 34 -4.93 11.15 4.51
C THR A 34 -4.70 9.65 4.28
N ASN A 35 -5.03 8.81 5.27
CA ASN A 35 -4.91 7.37 5.14
C ASN A 35 -5.82 6.79 4.03
N ALA A 36 -7.04 7.30 3.90
CA ALA A 36 -7.98 6.87 2.86
C ALA A 36 -7.48 7.21 1.45
N SER A 37 -6.90 8.39 1.23
CA SER A 37 -6.30 8.75 -0.06
C SER A 37 -5.07 7.91 -0.37
N THR A 38 -4.18 7.72 0.60
CA THR A 38 -2.97 6.91 0.45
C THR A 38 -3.30 5.43 0.17
N GLN A 39 -4.33 4.89 0.83
CA GLN A 39 -4.82 3.54 0.56
C GLN A 39 -5.30 3.39 -0.88
N LYS A 40 -6.08 4.36 -1.37
CA LYS A 40 -6.55 4.37 -2.76
C LYS A 40 -5.40 4.43 -3.75
N ASP A 41 -4.42 5.29 -3.50
CA ASP A 41 -3.23 5.42 -4.35
C ASP A 41 -2.40 4.12 -4.35
N ALA A 42 -2.26 3.46 -3.20
CA ALA A 42 -1.61 2.16 -3.10
C ALA A 42 -2.30 1.10 -3.96
N ILE A 43 -3.63 0.99 -3.85
CA ILE A 43 -4.43 0.02 -4.61
C ILE A 43 -4.31 0.30 -6.10
N GLN A 44 -4.45 1.56 -6.51
CA GLN A 44 -4.32 1.94 -7.91
C GLN A 44 -2.93 1.58 -8.45
N TYR A 45 -1.88 1.89 -7.70
CA TYR A 45 -0.51 1.54 -8.08
C TYR A 45 -0.30 0.03 -8.18
N GLY A 46 -0.73 -0.74 -7.18
CA GLY A 46 -0.61 -2.21 -7.20
C GLY A 46 -1.29 -2.84 -8.41
N HIS A 47 -2.52 -2.40 -8.72
CA HIS A 47 -3.26 -2.85 -9.90
C HIS A 47 -2.57 -2.45 -11.21
N GLU A 48 -2.04 -1.23 -11.30
CA GLU A 48 -1.28 -0.78 -12.46
C GLU A 48 -0.04 -1.64 -12.68
N VAL A 49 0.75 -1.90 -11.63
CA VAL A 49 1.95 -2.76 -11.71
C VAL A 49 1.58 -4.15 -12.21
N ILE A 50 0.55 -4.77 -11.64
CA ILE A 50 0.10 -6.11 -12.06
C ILE A 50 -0.32 -6.12 -13.53
N ASN A 51 -1.10 -5.14 -13.97
CA ASN A 51 -1.52 -5.04 -15.37
C ASN A 51 -0.32 -4.84 -16.31
N ARG A 52 0.62 -3.97 -15.96
CA ARG A 52 1.81 -3.73 -16.78
C ARG A 52 2.69 -4.97 -16.89
N LEU A 53 2.85 -5.74 -15.80
CA LEU A 53 3.64 -6.97 -15.82
C LEU A 53 2.95 -8.11 -16.58
N VAL A 54 1.66 -8.34 -16.29
CA VAL A 54 0.93 -9.54 -16.75
C VAL A 54 0.37 -9.36 -18.16
N ILE A 55 -0.16 -8.18 -18.46
CA ILE A 55 -0.84 -7.91 -19.74
C ILE A 55 0.10 -7.27 -20.74
N ASN A 56 0.81 -6.22 -20.31
CA ASN A 56 1.66 -5.44 -21.23
C ASN A 56 3.09 -5.99 -21.34
N HIS A 57 3.48 -6.92 -20.45
CA HIS A 57 4.85 -7.46 -20.37
C HIS A 57 5.91 -6.37 -20.30
N ASP A 58 5.59 -5.27 -19.57
CA ASP A 58 6.39 -4.06 -19.53
C ASP A 58 7.52 -4.18 -18.52
N ARG A 59 8.71 -4.43 -19.03
CA ARG A 59 9.92 -4.53 -18.22
C ARG A 59 10.28 -3.21 -17.52
N SER A 60 9.94 -2.08 -18.12
CA SER A 60 10.38 -0.77 -17.62
C SER A 60 9.93 -0.50 -16.19
N ILE A 61 8.80 -1.11 -15.75
CA ILE A 61 8.33 -0.98 -14.39
C ILE A 61 9.29 -1.61 -13.38
N LEU A 62 9.91 -2.74 -13.73
CA LEU A 62 10.92 -3.39 -12.89
C LEU A 62 12.24 -2.61 -12.87
N ASP A 63 12.59 -1.93 -13.95
CA ASP A 63 13.81 -1.14 -13.98
C ASP A 63 13.68 0.17 -13.21
N ASN A 64 12.49 0.79 -13.24
CA ASN A 64 12.26 2.10 -12.66
C ASN A 64 11.74 2.05 -11.22
N ASP A 65 10.83 1.12 -10.92
CA ASP A 65 10.02 1.18 -9.70
C ASP A 65 10.40 0.13 -8.64
N LEU A 66 11.36 -0.76 -8.90
CA LEU A 66 11.91 -1.61 -7.83
C LEU A 66 12.59 -0.75 -6.75
N ALA A 67 12.33 -1.06 -5.49
CA ALA A 67 13.04 -0.50 -4.35
C ALA A 67 14.56 -0.79 -4.44
N PRO A 68 15.43 0.04 -3.86
CA PRO A 68 16.89 -0.15 -3.95
C PRO A 68 17.34 -1.53 -3.51
N GLN A 69 16.77 -2.07 -2.43
CA GLN A 69 17.09 -3.42 -1.96
C GLN A 69 16.59 -4.49 -2.93
N ALA A 70 15.35 -4.38 -3.40
CA ALA A 70 14.78 -5.30 -4.39
C ALA A 70 15.59 -5.29 -5.71
N LYS A 71 16.18 -4.16 -6.09
CA LYS A 71 17.09 -4.08 -7.25
C LYS A 71 18.37 -4.90 -7.07
N MET A 72 18.89 -4.97 -5.85
CA MET A 72 20.08 -5.80 -5.56
C MET A 72 19.75 -7.29 -5.57
N GLU A 73 18.56 -7.65 -5.07
CA GLU A 73 18.09 -9.03 -5.01
C GLU A 73 17.59 -9.56 -6.37
N MET A 74 17.11 -8.65 -7.23
CA MET A 74 16.61 -8.98 -8.57
C MET A 74 17.46 -8.32 -9.66
N PRO A 75 18.59 -8.93 -10.05
CA PRO A 75 19.47 -8.45 -11.12
C PRO A 75 18.74 -8.42 -12.48
N PRO A 76 19.24 -7.69 -13.49
CA PRO A 76 18.60 -7.55 -14.80
C PRO A 76 18.16 -8.86 -15.44
N SER A 77 18.96 -9.92 -15.31
CA SER A 77 18.64 -11.25 -15.84
C SER A 77 17.40 -11.88 -15.20
N GLN A 78 17.16 -11.64 -13.91
CA GLN A 78 15.97 -12.12 -13.22
C GLN A 78 14.73 -11.30 -13.62
N ARG A 79 14.88 -9.99 -13.86
CA ARG A 79 13.80 -9.14 -14.36
C ARG A 79 13.37 -9.59 -15.75
N ASP A 80 14.33 -9.90 -16.63
CA ASP A 80 14.08 -10.47 -17.95
C ASP A 80 13.35 -11.81 -17.84
N TYR A 81 13.76 -12.66 -16.90
CA TYR A 81 13.13 -13.95 -16.66
C TYR A 81 11.65 -13.79 -16.23
N VAL A 82 11.35 -12.86 -15.33
CA VAL A 82 9.97 -12.59 -14.90
C VAL A 82 9.09 -12.19 -16.10
N ILE A 83 9.54 -11.26 -16.94
CA ILE A 83 8.80 -10.83 -18.13
C ILE A 83 8.66 -11.99 -19.14
N GLN A 84 9.73 -12.73 -19.38
CA GLN A 84 9.69 -13.87 -20.28
C GLN A 84 8.69 -14.93 -19.81
N ARG A 85 8.58 -15.17 -18.48
CA ARG A 85 7.59 -16.08 -17.92
C ARG A 85 6.17 -15.64 -18.23
N PHE A 86 5.82 -14.38 -18.00
CA PHE A 86 4.49 -13.91 -18.34
C PHE A 86 4.22 -13.96 -19.85
N THR A 87 5.21 -13.64 -20.68
CA THR A 87 5.12 -13.80 -22.15
C THR A 87 4.84 -15.25 -22.55
N GLN A 88 5.50 -16.22 -21.90
CA GLN A 88 5.30 -17.65 -22.17
C GLN A 88 3.93 -18.16 -21.73
N PHE A 89 3.37 -17.63 -20.63
CA PHE A 89 2.03 -17.99 -20.19
C PHE A 89 0.95 -17.45 -21.14
N GLY A 90 1.24 -16.40 -21.89
CA GLY A 90 0.30 -15.72 -22.77
C GLY A 90 -0.68 -14.84 -21.99
N SER A 91 -1.89 -14.70 -22.53
CA SER A 91 -2.95 -13.92 -21.86
C SER A 91 -3.76 -14.79 -20.91
N PRO A 92 -4.12 -14.28 -19.72
CA PRO A 92 -5.05 -14.98 -18.83
C PRO A 92 -6.40 -15.24 -19.52
N SER A 93 -6.98 -16.41 -19.28
CA SER A 93 -8.27 -16.82 -19.87
C SER A 93 -9.47 -16.14 -19.19
N GLN A 94 -9.26 -15.53 -18.02
CA GLN A 94 -10.30 -14.86 -17.24
C GLN A 94 -9.76 -13.51 -16.74
N PRO A 95 -10.66 -12.57 -16.39
CA PRO A 95 -10.26 -11.31 -15.75
C PRO A 95 -9.41 -11.58 -14.50
N ILE A 96 -8.35 -10.78 -14.33
CA ILE A 96 -7.45 -10.89 -13.18
C ILE A 96 -8.22 -10.54 -11.91
N GLN A 97 -8.23 -11.47 -10.95
CA GLN A 97 -8.77 -11.23 -9.61
C GLN A 97 -7.63 -10.80 -8.70
N ILE A 98 -7.73 -9.63 -8.10
CA ILE A 98 -6.69 -9.07 -7.23
C ILE A 98 -7.28 -8.91 -5.83
N GLU A 99 -6.61 -9.50 -4.85
CA GLU A 99 -6.88 -9.30 -3.43
C GLU A 99 -5.93 -8.23 -2.90
N ASP A 100 -6.50 -7.15 -2.35
CA ASP A 100 -5.77 -6.00 -1.89
C ASP A 100 -5.64 -6.03 -0.35
N ASN A 101 -4.43 -5.92 0.14
CA ASN A 101 -4.15 -5.75 1.57
C ASN A 101 -3.18 -4.57 1.74
N VAL A 102 -3.72 -3.42 2.16
CA VAL A 102 -2.92 -2.22 2.44
C VAL A 102 -2.89 -1.98 3.94
N SER A 103 -1.69 -1.93 4.50
CA SER A 103 -1.44 -1.70 5.92
C SER A 103 -0.57 -0.47 6.12
N PHE A 104 -0.68 0.11 7.31
CA PHE A 104 0.09 1.28 7.73
C PHE A 104 0.88 0.93 8.97
N ASP A 105 2.20 1.00 8.90
CA ASP A 105 3.05 0.83 10.08
C ASP A 105 2.95 2.06 10.98
N THR A 106 2.25 1.92 12.09
CA THR A 106 2.20 2.94 13.13
C THR A 106 3.30 2.68 14.14
N SER A 107 4.44 3.32 13.99
CA SER A 107 5.43 3.32 15.08
C SER A 107 5.07 4.37 16.12
N PHE A 108 4.79 3.91 17.34
CA PHE A 108 4.42 4.75 18.50
C PHE A 108 5.51 5.75 18.95
N GLY A 109 6.72 5.68 18.37
CA GLY A 109 7.85 6.58 18.71
C GLY A 109 8.06 7.75 17.76
N GLY A 110 7.38 7.77 16.63
CA GLY A 110 7.37 8.91 15.69
C GLY A 110 5.93 9.31 15.44
N LEU A 111 5.56 10.45 15.93
CA LEU A 111 4.21 11.02 15.91
C LEU A 111 3.66 11.24 14.49
N ILE A 112 3.78 10.39 13.54
CA ILE A 112 3.29 10.47 12.15
C ILE A 112 4.42 10.06 11.17
N SER A 113 4.78 8.80 11.18
CA SER A 113 5.41 8.20 10.01
C SER A 113 4.72 6.86 9.77
N ALA A 114 3.52 6.93 9.23
CA ALA A 114 2.89 5.76 8.66
C ALA A 114 3.59 5.51 7.32
N ASN A 115 4.46 4.51 7.26
CA ASN A 115 4.94 3.99 5.99
C ASN A 115 3.87 3.00 5.50
N PRO A 116 3.07 3.36 4.50
CA PRO A 116 2.07 2.44 3.97
C PRO A 116 2.75 1.35 3.15
N HIS A 117 2.31 0.12 3.38
CA HIS A 117 2.69 -1.08 2.64
C HIS A 117 1.47 -1.70 1.98
N GLY A 118 1.62 -2.13 0.73
CA GLY A 118 0.59 -2.86 0.01
C GLY A 118 1.06 -4.27 -0.33
N ILE A 119 0.21 -5.26 -0.07
CA ILE A 119 0.39 -6.63 -0.52
C ILE A 119 -0.79 -6.97 -1.42
N PHE A 120 -0.51 -7.25 -2.68
CA PHE A 120 -1.51 -7.56 -3.70
C PHE A 120 -1.31 -8.99 -4.17
N THR A 121 -2.38 -9.77 -4.12
CA THR A 121 -2.35 -11.16 -4.60
C THR A 121 -3.24 -11.27 -5.82
N ALA A 122 -2.64 -11.47 -7.00
CA ALA A 122 -3.36 -11.64 -8.24
C ALA A 122 -3.48 -13.13 -8.60
N HIS A 123 -4.70 -13.58 -8.80
CA HIS A 123 -5.01 -14.92 -9.28
C HIS A 123 -5.19 -14.90 -10.79
N LEU A 124 -4.24 -15.55 -11.48
CA LEU A 124 -4.13 -15.57 -12.92
C LEU A 124 -4.48 -16.96 -13.44
N ASN A 125 -5.59 -17.06 -14.17
CA ASN A 125 -6.02 -18.31 -14.79
C ASN A 125 -5.48 -18.38 -16.22
N TYR A 126 -4.36 -19.06 -16.40
CA TYR A 126 -3.84 -19.37 -17.73
C TYR A 126 -4.36 -20.71 -18.23
N PRO A 127 -4.44 -20.93 -19.56
CA PRO A 127 -4.94 -22.20 -20.12
C PRO A 127 -4.16 -23.43 -19.65
N ALA A 128 -2.86 -23.30 -19.41
CA ALA A 128 -2.00 -24.40 -19.00
C ALA A 128 -2.08 -24.70 -17.50
N GLN A 129 -2.17 -23.65 -16.66
CA GLN A 129 -2.17 -23.79 -15.20
C GLN A 129 -2.54 -22.49 -14.52
N PRO A 130 -3.12 -22.54 -13.30
CA PRO A 130 -3.30 -21.33 -12.50
C PRO A 130 -1.95 -20.83 -11.97
N VAL A 131 -1.78 -19.52 -11.95
CA VAL A 131 -0.60 -18.83 -11.42
C VAL A 131 -1.05 -17.79 -10.40
N THR A 132 -0.37 -17.70 -9.29
CA THR A 132 -0.56 -16.64 -8.30
C THR A 132 0.64 -15.71 -8.31
N LEU A 133 0.38 -14.44 -8.55
CA LEU A 133 1.37 -13.36 -8.45
C LEU A 133 1.15 -12.61 -7.15
N GLN A 134 2.13 -12.57 -6.28
CA GLN A 134 2.13 -11.72 -5.10
C GLN A 134 3.10 -10.56 -5.29
N LEU A 135 2.59 -9.36 -5.11
CA LEU A 135 3.31 -8.10 -5.23
C LEU A 135 3.32 -7.39 -3.88
N ALA A 136 4.51 -7.09 -3.35
CA ALA A 136 4.67 -6.23 -2.18
C ALA A 136 5.18 -4.85 -2.61
N THR A 137 4.55 -3.79 -2.09
CA THR A 137 4.88 -2.40 -2.39
C THR A 137 5.02 -1.58 -1.13
N SER A 138 5.80 -0.51 -1.18
CA SER A 138 5.90 0.49 -0.13
C SER A 138 5.92 1.90 -0.71
N GLN A 139 5.54 2.87 0.10
CA GLN A 139 5.65 4.27 -0.29
C GLN A 139 7.07 4.77 -0.04
N GLY A 140 7.78 5.10 -1.12
CA GLY A 140 9.04 5.83 -1.05
C GLY A 140 8.82 7.33 -0.82
N ALA A 141 9.90 8.11 -0.87
CA ALA A 141 9.84 9.55 -0.62
C ALA A 141 8.97 10.32 -1.63
N THR A 142 8.92 9.89 -2.88
CA THR A 142 8.23 10.61 -3.98
C THR A 142 7.23 9.74 -4.76
N LYS A 143 7.32 8.42 -4.63
CA LYS A 143 6.47 7.48 -5.38
C LYS A 143 6.39 6.14 -4.67
N TRP A 144 5.43 5.32 -5.07
CA TRP A 144 5.34 3.92 -4.69
C TRP A 144 6.48 3.11 -5.33
N LEU A 145 6.98 2.13 -4.60
CA LEU A 145 8.07 1.25 -5.02
C LEU A 145 7.65 -0.21 -4.85
N ILE A 146 8.20 -1.06 -5.69
CA ILE A 146 8.04 -2.51 -5.63
C ILE A 146 9.12 -3.08 -4.69
N GLU A 147 8.71 -3.70 -3.60
CA GLU A 147 9.59 -4.34 -2.63
C GLU A 147 9.89 -5.80 -3.00
N ASN A 148 8.88 -6.50 -3.47
CA ASN A 148 9.02 -7.92 -3.81
C ASN A 148 7.99 -8.37 -4.84
N ILE A 149 8.36 -9.35 -5.65
CA ILE A 149 7.49 -10.05 -6.60
C ILE A 149 7.71 -11.54 -6.45
N THR A 150 6.64 -12.25 -6.14
CA THR A 150 6.67 -13.72 -6.03
C THR A 150 5.66 -14.33 -7.00
N ILE A 151 6.09 -15.30 -7.79
CA ILE A 151 5.25 -16.04 -8.72
C ILE A 151 5.17 -17.47 -8.24
N SER A 152 3.97 -17.94 -7.92
CA SER A 152 3.69 -19.31 -7.52
C SER A 152 2.81 -19.99 -8.56
N MET A 153 3.18 -21.20 -8.94
CA MET A 153 2.39 -22.02 -9.88
C MET A 153 1.53 -22.96 -9.07
N GLY A 154 0.21 -22.95 -9.28
CA GLY A 154 -0.69 -23.95 -8.73
C GLY A 154 -0.49 -25.29 -9.43
N ASN A 155 -0.69 -26.38 -8.71
CA ASN A 155 -0.79 -27.69 -9.34
C ASN A 155 -2.04 -27.70 -10.21
N ALA A 156 -1.92 -28.10 -11.48
CA ALA A 156 -3.09 -28.34 -12.32
C ALA A 156 -3.98 -29.37 -11.61
N PRO A 157 -5.29 -29.15 -11.54
CA PRO A 157 -6.20 -30.20 -11.06
C PRO A 157 -6.05 -31.42 -11.98
N HIS A 158 -5.74 -32.56 -11.39
CA HIS A 158 -5.71 -33.86 -12.08
C HIS A 158 -7.11 -34.31 -12.41
#